data_d455e85ded2c9b7e08ccafba8b164bd1
#
_entry.id   d455e85ded2c9b7e08ccafba8b164bd1
#
_cell.length_a   1.000
_cell.length_b   1.000
_cell.length_c   1.000
_cell.angle_alpha   90.00
_cell.angle_beta   90.00
_cell.angle_gamma   90.00
#
_symmetry.space_group_name_H-M   'P 1'
#
loop_
_entity.id
_entity.type
_entity.pdbx_description
1 polymer ?
#
loop_
_entity_poly.entity_id
_entity_poly.type
_entity_poly.pdbx_seq_one_letter_code
_entity_poly.pdbx_strand_id
1 'polypeptide(L)'
;MNNIFKKGLRFENYEAPHISPFDKLFEIFKELITHTSGDVEEALDWLAQLDKEYDLTTAEYTLDDFIEDLKKKGYLRDEIDPEKGGGLAITAKTERAIRQKALDQIFGNLKRSRSGNHKAKSIGQGDEHTGEFRNYRYGDGLDHISMTESIKNAQIHNGIGEFILNENDLVVEETNFKAQMSTVLMIDISHSMILYGEDRITPAKKVAMALAELITTRYPKDTLDILVFGNDAWPIAIKDLPYLKVGPYHTNTVAGLQLAMDMLRRKRNTNKQIFMITDGKPSCLRMPDGQYYKNSNGLDQFIVEKCYNMASQARKLHIPITTFMIAQDPYLMQFVREFTQANQGKAFYTGLQGLGEMIFEDYDQNRKKRLKG
;
A
#
# COMPACT_ATOMS: atom_id res chain seq x y z
N MET A 1 -55.35 -9.44 -3.33
CA MET A 1 -54.80 -9.68 -4.66
C MET A 1 -53.38 -9.14 -4.72
N ASN A 2 -52.40 -10.04 -4.65
CA ASN A 2 -50.98 -9.71 -4.56
C ASN A 2 -50.42 -9.30 -5.93
N ASN A 3 -50.02 -8.06 -6.08
CA ASN A 3 -49.21 -7.60 -7.20
C ASN A 3 -47.74 -7.87 -6.95
N ILE A 4 -47.26 -9.02 -7.39
CA ILE A 4 -45.84 -9.34 -7.41
C ILE A 4 -45.26 -8.59 -8.63
N PHE A 5 -44.52 -7.52 -8.36
CA PHE A 5 -43.73 -6.83 -9.37
C PHE A 5 -42.67 -7.79 -9.92
N LYS A 6 -42.90 -8.32 -11.12
CA LYS A 6 -41.87 -8.99 -11.93
C LYS A 6 -40.84 -7.95 -12.32
N LYS A 7 -39.68 -7.94 -11.66
CA LYS A 7 -38.49 -7.25 -12.18
C LYS A 7 -38.04 -7.97 -13.44
N GLY A 8 -38.51 -7.48 -14.60
CA GLY A 8 -38.03 -7.93 -15.90
C GLY A 8 -36.57 -7.46 -16.09
N LEU A 9 -35.75 -8.30 -16.71
CA LEU A 9 -34.44 -7.90 -17.25
C LEU A 9 -34.73 -6.98 -18.46
N ARG A 10 -34.20 -5.75 -18.39
CA ARG A 10 -34.24 -4.82 -19.51
C ARG A 10 -32.90 -4.95 -20.22
N PHE A 11 -32.91 -5.40 -21.45
CA PHE A 11 -31.73 -5.36 -22.32
C PHE A 11 -31.67 -3.98 -22.94
N GLU A 12 -30.62 -3.23 -22.56
CA GLU A 12 -30.26 -1.97 -23.22
C GLU A 12 -29.06 -2.25 -24.13
N ASN A 13 -28.99 -1.60 -25.28
CA ASN A 13 -27.79 -1.66 -26.10
C ASN A 13 -26.63 -1.08 -25.28
N TYR A 14 -25.57 -1.85 -25.09
CA TYR A 14 -24.35 -1.38 -24.47
C TYR A 14 -23.66 -0.41 -25.45
N GLU A 15 -23.82 0.87 -25.21
CA GLU A 15 -22.97 1.88 -25.84
C GLU A 15 -21.67 1.93 -25.03
N ALA A 16 -20.57 1.54 -25.65
CA ALA A 16 -19.24 1.68 -25.02
C ALA A 16 -19.03 3.18 -24.67
N PRO A 17 -18.60 3.49 -23.46
CA PRO A 17 -18.35 4.89 -23.09
C PRO A 17 -17.39 5.52 -24.09
N HIS A 18 -17.75 6.68 -24.62
CA HIS A 18 -16.94 7.42 -25.57
C HIS A 18 -15.70 7.93 -24.85
N ILE A 19 -14.59 7.17 -24.97
CA ILE A 19 -13.29 7.56 -24.37
C ILE A 19 -12.70 8.62 -25.31
N SER A 20 -12.40 9.81 -24.77
CA SER A 20 -11.77 10.86 -25.56
C SER A 20 -10.39 10.41 -26.06
N PRO A 21 -9.92 10.92 -27.23
CA PRO A 21 -8.57 10.63 -27.70
C PRO A 21 -7.50 10.97 -26.65
N PHE A 22 -7.68 12.08 -25.93
CA PHE A 22 -6.82 12.46 -24.82
C PHE A 22 -6.78 11.38 -23.73
N ASP A 23 -7.92 10.91 -23.26
CA ASP A 23 -7.98 9.95 -22.15
C ASP A 23 -7.33 8.62 -22.54
N LYS A 24 -7.51 8.17 -23.78
CA LYS A 24 -6.86 6.96 -24.31
C LYS A 24 -5.33 7.09 -24.28
N LEU A 25 -4.78 8.17 -24.83
CA LEU A 25 -3.33 8.40 -24.84
C LEU A 25 -2.79 8.64 -23.43
N PHE A 26 -3.55 9.31 -22.57
CA PHE A 26 -3.15 9.56 -21.18
C PHE A 26 -3.08 8.27 -20.35
N GLU A 27 -3.95 7.29 -20.60
CA GLU A 27 -3.85 5.99 -19.96
C GLU A 27 -2.54 5.26 -20.33
N ILE A 28 -2.16 5.31 -21.61
CA ILE A 28 -0.90 4.72 -22.08
C ILE A 28 0.29 5.52 -21.51
N PHE A 29 0.25 6.83 -21.58
CA PHE A 29 1.32 7.71 -21.09
C PHE A 29 1.62 7.48 -19.59
N LYS A 30 0.61 7.33 -18.74
CA LYS A 30 0.81 7.00 -17.31
C LYS A 30 1.56 5.68 -17.10
N GLU A 31 1.29 4.70 -17.95
CA GLU A 31 2.00 3.42 -17.92
C GLU A 31 3.46 3.59 -18.33
N LEU A 32 3.71 4.27 -19.43
CA LEU A 32 5.05 4.53 -19.94
C LEU A 32 5.90 5.31 -18.94
N ILE A 33 5.36 6.36 -18.31
CA ILE A 33 6.05 7.11 -17.25
C ILE A 33 6.46 6.22 -16.07
N THR A 34 5.66 5.22 -15.73
CA THR A 34 6.02 4.28 -14.67
C THR A 34 7.19 3.39 -15.07
N HIS A 35 7.25 2.96 -16.35
CA HIS A 35 8.34 2.16 -16.89
C HIS A 35 9.62 2.96 -17.08
N THR A 36 9.54 4.18 -17.60
CA THR A 36 10.71 5.06 -17.80
C THR A 36 11.19 5.73 -16.50
N SER A 37 10.58 5.37 -15.36
CA SER A 37 10.93 5.93 -14.05
C SER A 37 10.85 7.46 -14.00
N GLY A 38 9.78 8.01 -14.58
CA GLY A 38 9.50 9.44 -14.57
C GLY A 38 10.18 10.25 -15.67
N ASP A 39 10.93 9.62 -16.56
CA ASP A 39 11.51 10.28 -17.71
C ASP A 39 10.42 10.54 -18.77
N VAL A 40 10.08 11.83 -18.92
CA VAL A 40 8.98 12.26 -19.79
C VAL A 40 9.37 12.16 -21.26
N GLU A 41 10.62 12.51 -21.60
CA GLU A 41 11.10 12.49 -22.98
C GLU A 41 11.13 11.06 -23.50
N GLU A 42 11.73 10.14 -22.73
CA GLU A 42 11.74 8.72 -23.05
C GLU A 42 10.32 8.14 -23.17
N ALA A 43 9.40 8.53 -22.29
CA ALA A 43 8.01 8.07 -22.33
C ALA A 43 7.26 8.57 -23.58
N LEU A 44 7.51 9.82 -24.00
CA LEU A 44 6.93 10.38 -25.23
C LEU A 44 7.52 9.73 -26.48
N ASP A 45 8.83 9.44 -26.49
CA ASP A 45 9.47 8.72 -27.58
C ASP A 45 8.90 7.31 -27.76
N TRP A 46 8.67 6.60 -26.65
CA TRP A 46 8.00 5.30 -26.67
C TRP A 46 6.55 5.40 -27.14
N LEU A 47 5.84 6.44 -26.71
CA LEU A 47 4.48 6.70 -27.17
C LEU A 47 4.42 6.96 -28.68
N ALA A 48 5.39 7.71 -29.21
CA ALA A 48 5.52 7.98 -30.66
C ALA A 48 5.83 6.70 -31.46
N GLN A 49 6.61 5.77 -30.88
CA GLN A 49 6.86 4.48 -31.51
C GLN A 49 5.59 3.61 -31.53
N LEU A 50 4.86 3.57 -30.40
CA LEU A 50 3.59 2.84 -30.32
C LEU A 50 2.54 3.44 -31.27
N ASP A 51 2.51 4.76 -31.43
CA ASP A 51 1.59 5.42 -32.35
C ASP A 51 1.84 5.00 -33.79
N LYS A 52 3.11 4.87 -34.20
CA LYS A 52 3.48 4.38 -35.55
C LYS A 52 3.08 2.92 -35.79
N GLU A 53 3.02 2.10 -34.75
CA GLU A 53 2.71 0.68 -34.86
C GLU A 53 1.22 0.39 -34.75
N TYR A 54 0.50 1.15 -33.92
CA TYR A 54 -0.89 0.87 -33.56
C TYR A 54 -1.90 1.96 -33.96
N ASP A 55 -1.49 3.00 -34.67
CA ASP A 55 -2.33 4.14 -35.09
C ASP A 55 -3.18 4.68 -33.92
N LEU A 56 -2.49 5.09 -32.83
CA LEU A 56 -3.17 5.56 -31.60
C LEU A 56 -3.74 6.95 -31.75
N THR A 57 -3.14 7.78 -32.62
CA THR A 57 -3.55 9.16 -32.95
C THR A 57 -4.43 9.18 -34.20
N THR A 58 -5.01 10.33 -34.49
CA THR A 58 -5.82 10.58 -35.68
C THR A 58 -5.35 11.87 -36.36
N ALA A 59 -5.77 12.11 -37.62
CA ALA A 59 -5.47 13.36 -38.30
C ALA A 59 -6.03 14.61 -37.60
N GLU A 60 -7.09 14.42 -36.77
CA GLU A 60 -7.74 15.51 -36.02
C GLU A 60 -7.14 15.70 -34.59
N TYR A 61 -6.38 14.73 -34.09
CA TYR A 61 -5.75 14.76 -32.76
C TYR A 61 -4.40 14.06 -32.81
N THR A 62 -3.35 14.86 -32.86
CA THR A 62 -1.95 14.42 -33.01
C THR A 62 -1.26 14.26 -31.64
N LEU A 63 -0.04 13.74 -31.65
CA LEU A 63 0.80 13.69 -30.45
C LEU A 63 1.17 15.10 -29.94
N ASP A 64 1.36 16.06 -30.84
CA ASP A 64 1.64 17.44 -30.45
C ASP A 64 0.44 18.07 -29.74
N ASP A 65 -0.78 17.84 -30.23
CA ASP A 65 -2.01 18.24 -29.54
C ASP A 65 -2.12 17.61 -28.16
N PHE A 66 -1.76 16.34 -28.05
CA PHE A 66 -1.75 15.64 -26.76
C PHE A 66 -0.75 16.26 -25.77
N ILE A 67 0.47 16.60 -26.21
CA ILE A 67 1.49 17.24 -25.36
C ILE A 67 1.01 18.63 -24.92
N GLU A 68 0.42 19.42 -25.83
CA GLU A 68 -0.17 20.71 -25.47
C GLU A 68 -1.29 20.56 -24.45
N ASP A 69 -2.18 19.59 -24.62
CA ASP A 69 -3.25 19.30 -23.69
C ASP A 69 -2.74 18.85 -22.33
N LEU A 70 -1.68 18.04 -22.26
CA LEU A 70 -1.02 17.69 -21.02
C LEU A 70 -0.52 18.93 -20.27
N LYS A 71 0.09 19.89 -20.97
CA LYS A 71 0.52 21.17 -20.40
C LYS A 71 -0.66 22.03 -19.97
N LYS A 72 -1.65 22.24 -20.83
CA LYS A 72 -2.86 23.03 -20.56
C LYS A 72 -3.64 22.50 -19.36
N LYS A 73 -3.76 21.17 -19.25
CA LYS A 73 -4.45 20.52 -18.13
C LYS A 73 -3.59 20.42 -16.87
N GLY A 74 -2.32 20.86 -16.92
CA GLY A 74 -1.39 20.90 -15.80
C GLY A 74 -0.87 19.52 -15.38
N TYR A 75 -0.75 18.59 -16.30
CA TYR A 75 -0.10 17.28 -16.08
C TYR A 75 1.40 17.35 -16.34
N LEU A 76 1.85 18.19 -17.28
CA LEU A 76 3.26 18.46 -17.54
C LEU A 76 3.58 19.92 -17.26
N ARG A 77 4.83 20.17 -16.92
CA ARG A 77 5.43 21.50 -16.81
C ARG A 77 6.74 21.55 -17.53
N ASP A 78 7.10 22.71 -18.02
CA ASP A 78 8.45 22.95 -18.53
C ASP A 78 9.41 23.01 -17.32
N GLU A 79 10.53 22.31 -17.43
CA GLU A 79 11.60 22.30 -16.43
C GLU A 79 12.87 22.83 -17.10
N ILE A 80 13.52 23.77 -16.44
CA ILE A 80 14.80 24.29 -16.87
C ILE A 80 15.87 23.59 -16.04
N ASP A 81 16.49 22.57 -16.62
CA ASP A 81 17.66 21.93 -16.03
C ASP A 81 18.92 22.72 -16.42
N PRO A 82 19.69 23.24 -15.46
CA PRO A 82 20.90 24.00 -15.75
C PRO A 82 21.96 23.22 -16.55
N GLU A 83 21.93 21.88 -16.47
CA GLU A 83 22.93 21.01 -17.13
C GLU A 83 22.44 20.43 -18.46
N LYS A 84 21.11 20.28 -18.65
CA LYS A 84 20.52 19.62 -19.83
C LYS A 84 19.73 20.54 -20.76
N GLY A 85 19.56 21.81 -20.39
CA GLY A 85 18.65 22.72 -21.10
C GLY A 85 17.19 22.53 -20.70
N GLY A 86 16.26 23.06 -21.49
CA GLY A 86 14.81 22.93 -21.20
C GLY A 86 14.32 21.50 -21.43
N GLY A 87 13.58 20.95 -20.48
CA GLY A 87 12.96 19.63 -20.55
C GLY A 87 11.52 19.65 -20.06
N LEU A 88 10.84 18.52 -20.08
CA LEU A 88 9.49 18.34 -19.55
C LEU A 88 9.52 17.51 -18.27
N ALA A 89 8.76 17.95 -17.26
CA ALA A 89 8.60 17.21 -16.01
C ALA A 89 7.13 16.95 -15.71
N ILE A 90 6.84 15.82 -15.07
CA ILE A 90 5.50 15.54 -14.54
C ILE A 90 5.19 16.44 -13.35
N THR A 91 3.91 16.70 -13.13
CA THR A 91 3.43 17.48 -11.99
C THR A 91 2.91 16.56 -10.88
N ALA A 92 2.67 17.10 -9.69
CA ALA A 92 2.01 16.39 -8.59
C ALA A 92 0.62 15.84 -8.99
N LYS A 93 -0.05 16.48 -9.96
CA LYS A 93 -1.32 16.01 -10.52
C LYS A 93 -1.12 14.69 -11.30
N THR A 94 -0.05 14.61 -12.10
CA THR A 94 0.30 13.38 -12.83
C THR A 94 0.73 12.28 -11.88
N GLU A 95 1.57 12.57 -10.88
CA GLU A 95 1.97 11.61 -9.85
C GLU A 95 0.75 11.00 -9.15
N ARG A 96 -0.22 11.84 -8.80
CA ARG A 96 -1.48 11.36 -8.21
C ARG A 96 -2.29 10.51 -9.19
N ALA A 97 -2.38 10.91 -10.46
CA ALA A 97 -3.09 10.14 -11.48
C ALA A 97 -2.45 8.76 -11.72
N ILE A 98 -1.10 8.68 -11.67
CA ILE A 98 -0.38 7.40 -11.75
C ILE A 98 -0.68 6.52 -10.54
N ARG A 99 -0.65 7.06 -9.31
CA ARG A 99 -1.00 6.31 -8.09
C ARG A 99 -2.45 5.82 -8.10
N GLN A 100 -3.38 6.67 -8.56
CA GLN A 100 -4.78 6.28 -8.70
C GLN A 100 -4.95 5.16 -9.73
N LYS A 101 -4.26 5.23 -10.87
CA LYS A 101 -4.25 4.15 -11.87
C LYS A 101 -3.70 2.86 -11.28
N ALA A 102 -2.59 2.92 -10.55
CA ALA A 102 -2.02 1.76 -9.87
C ALA A 102 -3.01 1.17 -8.86
N LEU A 103 -3.72 2.01 -8.09
CA LEU A 103 -4.77 1.57 -7.17
C LEU A 103 -5.90 0.84 -7.90
N ASP A 104 -6.38 1.38 -9.02
CA ASP A 104 -7.46 0.80 -9.80
C ASP A 104 -7.04 -0.51 -10.49
N GLN A 105 -5.80 -0.60 -10.98
CA GLN A 105 -5.26 -1.82 -11.59
C GLN A 105 -5.09 -2.95 -10.58
N ILE A 106 -4.50 -2.65 -9.42
CA ILE A 106 -4.12 -3.66 -8.44
C ILE A 106 -5.30 -4.03 -7.54
N PHE A 107 -6.09 -3.03 -7.12
CA PHE A 107 -7.17 -3.22 -6.15
C PHE A 107 -8.57 -3.00 -6.72
N GLY A 108 -8.70 -2.60 -7.98
CA GLY A 108 -9.99 -2.33 -8.62
C GLY A 108 -10.91 -3.55 -8.66
N ASN A 109 -10.37 -4.74 -8.81
CA ASN A 109 -11.11 -6.00 -8.79
C ASN A 109 -11.57 -6.39 -7.37
N LEU A 110 -10.90 -5.91 -6.32
CA LEU A 110 -11.27 -6.18 -4.92
C LEU A 110 -12.57 -5.47 -4.49
N LYS A 111 -13.05 -4.47 -5.24
CA LYS A 111 -14.37 -3.84 -5.01
C LYS A 111 -15.53 -4.82 -5.20
N ARG A 112 -15.33 -5.95 -5.88
CA ARG A 112 -16.37 -6.95 -6.18
C ARG A 112 -16.43 -8.11 -5.18
N SER A 113 -15.38 -8.39 -4.41
CA SER A 113 -15.51 -9.30 -3.29
C SER A 113 -16.22 -8.54 -2.17
N ARG A 114 -17.41 -9.00 -1.82
CA ARG A 114 -18.27 -8.42 -0.79
C ARG A 114 -17.41 -8.00 0.41
N SER A 115 -17.47 -6.72 0.73
CA SER A 115 -17.14 -6.21 2.06
C SER A 115 -17.98 -7.02 3.05
N GLY A 116 -17.45 -8.13 3.51
CA GLY A 116 -18.02 -8.86 4.60
C GLY A 116 -17.86 -7.97 5.82
N ASN A 117 -18.95 -7.46 6.31
CA ASN A 117 -19.04 -6.78 7.59
C ASN A 117 -18.80 -7.84 8.68
N HIS A 118 -17.55 -8.28 8.82
CA HIS A 118 -17.15 -9.15 9.91
C HIS A 118 -16.99 -8.27 11.14
N LYS A 119 -18.04 -8.21 11.94
CA LYS A 119 -18.00 -7.64 13.28
C LYS A 119 -16.86 -8.29 14.05
N ALA A 120 -15.83 -7.52 14.35
CA ALA A 120 -14.81 -7.95 15.30
C ALA A 120 -15.52 -8.11 16.65
N LYS A 121 -15.66 -9.35 17.14
CA LYS A 121 -16.24 -9.67 18.45
C LYS A 121 -15.29 -9.24 19.57
N SER A 122 -15.12 -7.96 19.77
CA SER A 122 -14.60 -7.50 21.06
C SER A 122 -14.80 -6.00 21.24
N ILE A 123 -15.58 -5.75 22.23
CA ILE A 123 -15.93 -4.48 22.85
C ILE A 123 -14.67 -3.88 23.49
N GLY A 124 -14.36 -2.64 23.17
CA GLY A 124 -13.23 -1.89 23.74
C GLY A 124 -13.47 -0.39 23.61
N GLN A 125 -12.85 0.38 24.49
CA GLN A 125 -12.88 1.85 24.49
C GLN A 125 -12.14 2.40 23.27
N GLY A 126 -12.82 2.72 22.18
CA GLY A 126 -12.27 3.31 20.95
C GLY A 126 -12.96 4.63 20.60
N ASP A 127 -12.33 5.43 19.73
CA ASP A 127 -12.78 6.79 19.39
C ASP A 127 -13.86 6.87 18.30
N GLU A 128 -14.30 5.79 17.71
CA GLU A 128 -15.37 5.82 16.70
C GLU A 128 -16.67 5.18 17.22
N HIS A 129 -17.69 6.00 17.26
CA HIS A 129 -19.06 5.59 17.58
C HIS A 129 -19.61 4.68 16.49
N THR A 130 -20.06 3.49 16.87
CA THR A 130 -20.65 2.53 15.91
C THR A 130 -22.12 2.77 15.66
N GLY A 131 -22.76 3.59 16.51
CA GLY A 131 -24.22 3.72 16.57
C GLY A 131 -24.91 2.46 17.13
N GLU A 132 -24.16 1.46 17.58
CA GLU A 132 -24.71 0.32 18.33
C GLU A 132 -24.64 0.61 19.82
N PHE A 133 -25.74 0.33 20.53
CA PHE A 133 -25.90 0.61 21.96
C PHE A 133 -26.02 -0.68 22.74
N ARG A 134 -25.45 -0.71 23.96
CA ARG A 134 -25.59 -1.80 24.90
C ARG A 134 -25.77 -1.27 26.33
N ASN A 135 -26.31 -2.07 27.22
CA ASN A 135 -26.39 -1.71 28.62
C ASN A 135 -25.00 -1.52 29.24
N TYR A 136 -24.90 -0.55 30.13
CA TYR A 136 -23.70 -0.27 30.92
C TYR A 136 -23.27 -1.49 31.72
N ARG A 137 -21.95 -1.66 31.83
CA ARG A 137 -21.31 -2.66 32.70
C ARG A 137 -20.25 -1.99 33.54
N TYR A 138 -20.10 -2.46 34.76
CA TYR A 138 -19.06 -1.95 35.65
C TYR A 138 -17.66 -2.03 34.98
N GLY A 139 -16.98 -0.87 34.93
CA GLY A 139 -15.69 -0.72 34.24
C GLY A 139 -15.77 -0.04 32.85
N ASP A 140 -16.98 0.26 32.36
CA ASP A 140 -17.13 1.08 31.14
C ASP A 140 -16.78 2.55 31.46
N GLY A 141 -16.15 3.23 30.47
CA GLY A 141 -15.84 4.64 30.60
C GLY A 141 -17.10 5.51 30.58
N LEU A 142 -17.18 6.48 31.49
CA LEU A 142 -18.33 7.39 31.60
C LEU A 142 -18.50 8.29 30.36
N ASP A 143 -17.43 8.54 29.61
CA ASP A 143 -17.41 9.29 28.37
C ASP A 143 -18.12 8.59 27.21
N HIS A 144 -18.36 7.30 27.31
CA HIS A 144 -19.09 6.51 26.32
C HIS A 144 -20.59 6.34 26.64
N ILE A 145 -21.07 6.88 27.73
CA ILE A 145 -22.49 6.80 28.09
C ILE A 145 -23.31 7.69 27.16
N SER A 146 -24.25 7.07 26.43
CA SER A 146 -25.25 7.80 25.66
C SER A 146 -26.34 8.29 26.57
N MET A 147 -26.26 9.56 26.98
CA MET A 147 -27.28 10.15 27.86
C MET A 147 -28.68 10.14 27.22
N THR A 148 -28.76 10.30 25.90
CA THR A 148 -30.05 10.30 25.19
C THR A 148 -30.75 8.96 25.27
N GLU A 149 -30.07 7.85 25.03
CA GLU A 149 -30.64 6.51 25.10
C GLU A 149 -30.83 6.08 26.57
N SER A 150 -29.98 6.50 27.50
CA SER A 150 -30.13 6.26 28.93
C SER A 150 -31.37 6.95 29.49
N ILE A 151 -31.61 8.23 29.14
CA ILE A 151 -32.81 8.96 29.56
C ILE A 151 -34.09 8.31 28.99
N LYS A 152 -34.03 7.88 27.73
CA LYS A 152 -35.15 7.17 27.11
C LYS A 152 -35.49 5.87 27.84
N ASN A 153 -34.48 5.08 28.23
CA ASN A 153 -34.68 3.89 29.03
C ASN A 153 -35.28 4.20 30.41
N ALA A 154 -34.76 5.22 31.08
CA ALA A 154 -35.29 5.67 32.36
C ALA A 154 -36.78 6.08 32.27
N GLN A 155 -37.16 6.78 31.20
CA GLN A 155 -38.58 7.16 30.96
C GLN A 155 -39.45 5.94 30.62
N ILE A 156 -38.91 4.94 29.93
CA ILE A 156 -39.65 3.69 29.67
C ILE A 156 -39.90 2.91 30.98
N HIS A 157 -38.90 2.86 31.86
CA HIS A 157 -39.00 2.08 33.11
C HIS A 157 -39.79 2.80 34.20
N ASN A 158 -39.60 4.12 34.35
CA ASN A 158 -40.14 4.87 35.49
C ASN A 158 -41.33 5.82 35.13
N GLY A 159 -41.67 5.93 33.84
CA GLY A 159 -42.67 6.86 33.34
C GLY A 159 -42.17 8.30 33.19
N ILE A 160 -43.06 9.18 32.69
CA ILE A 160 -42.70 10.58 32.34
C ILE A 160 -42.81 11.52 33.57
N GLY A 161 -43.45 11.09 34.66
CA GLY A 161 -43.79 11.95 35.82
C GLY A 161 -42.65 12.23 36.77
N GLU A 162 -41.82 11.26 37.08
CA GLU A 162 -40.64 11.42 37.96
C GLU A 162 -39.41 10.91 37.22
N PHE A 163 -38.41 11.80 37.01
CA PHE A 163 -37.17 11.42 36.37
C PHE A 163 -36.24 10.76 37.40
N ILE A 164 -36.14 9.43 37.34
CA ILE A 164 -35.18 8.63 38.10
C ILE A 164 -34.31 7.87 37.12
N LEU A 165 -33.00 8.11 37.17
CA LEU A 165 -32.03 7.41 36.36
C LEU A 165 -31.29 6.38 37.24
N ASN A 166 -31.48 5.10 36.94
CA ASN A 166 -30.80 4.00 37.59
C ASN A 166 -29.64 3.47 36.75
N GLU A 167 -28.71 2.72 37.37
CA GLU A 167 -27.59 2.10 36.68
C GLU A 167 -28.05 1.18 35.54
N ASN A 168 -29.18 0.50 35.69
CA ASN A 168 -29.76 -0.38 34.67
C ASN A 168 -30.33 0.36 33.46
N ASP A 169 -30.53 1.68 33.55
CA ASP A 169 -31.00 2.52 32.47
C ASP A 169 -29.84 3.07 31.62
N LEU A 170 -28.64 2.97 32.17
CA LEU A 170 -27.43 3.47 31.47
C LEU A 170 -27.12 2.64 30.25
N VAL A 171 -26.96 3.34 29.15
CA VAL A 171 -26.63 2.77 27.84
C VAL A 171 -25.30 3.33 27.39
N VAL A 172 -24.42 2.44 27.01
CA VAL A 172 -23.09 2.79 26.45
C VAL A 172 -23.14 2.59 24.96
N GLU A 173 -22.67 3.59 24.23
CA GLU A 173 -22.44 3.46 22.80
C GLU A 173 -21.20 2.60 22.56
N GLU A 174 -21.36 1.52 21.78
CA GLU A 174 -20.23 0.67 21.42
C GLU A 174 -19.30 1.42 20.50
N THR A 175 -18.06 1.50 20.92
CA THR A 175 -17.00 2.10 20.13
C THR A 175 -16.09 1.00 19.57
N ASN A 176 -15.81 1.06 18.29
CA ASN A 176 -14.83 0.15 17.69
C ASN A 176 -13.43 0.73 17.85
N PHE A 177 -12.53 -0.09 18.41
CA PHE A 177 -11.11 0.15 18.24
C PHE A 177 -10.77 -0.05 16.75
N LYS A 178 -10.70 1.03 16.00
CA LYS A 178 -9.91 1.00 14.79
C LYS A 178 -8.45 1.08 15.19
N ALA A 179 -7.84 -0.08 15.32
CA ALA A 179 -6.42 -0.16 15.56
C ALA A 179 -5.68 0.61 14.48
N GLN A 180 -5.02 1.70 14.85
CA GLN A 180 -4.17 2.45 13.95
C GLN A 180 -2.92 1.63 13.65
N MET A 181 -2.57 1.50 12.39
CA MET A 181 -1.45 0.71 11.91
C MET A 181 -0.32 1.62 11.43
N SER A 182 0.91 1.31 11.83
CA SER A 182 2.11 1.88 11.20
C SER A 182 2.79 0.83 10.35
N THR A 183 2.86 1.07 9.06
CA THR A 183 3.49 0.18 8.09
C THR A 183 4.75 0.83 7.54
N VAL A 184 5.85 0.09 7.51
CA VAL A 184 7.01 0.42 6.70
C VAL A 184 7.07 -0.53 5.53
N LEU A 185 7.06 0.02 4.31
CA LEU A 185 7.27 -0.72 3.08
C LEU A 185 8.74 -0.62 2.67
N MET A 186 9.43 -1.75 2.63
CA MET A 186 10.80 -1.88 2.18
C MET A 186 10.80 -2.39 0.74
N ILE A 187 11.49 -1.68 -0.16
CA ILE A 187 11.60 -2.06 -1.57
C ILE A 187 13.06 -2.32 -1.90
N ASP A 188 13.34 -3.51 -2.37
CA ASP A 188 14.67 -3.87 -2.89
C ASP A 188 14.91 -3.15 -4.21
N ILE A 189 16.04 -2.44 -4.30
CA ILE A 189 16.50 -1.77 -5.52
C ILE A 189 17.86 -2.29 -6.01
N SER A 190 18.24 -3.48 -5.56
CA SER A 190 19.45 -4.14 -5.98
C SER A 190 19.39 -4.56 -7.45
N HIS A 191 20.54 -4.78 -8.04
CA HIS A 191 20.68 -5.09 -9.45
C HIS A 191 19.90 -6.33 -9.90
N SER A 192 19.67 -7.30 -9.01
CA SER A 192 18.88 -8.51 -9.29
C SER A 192 17.42 -8.22 -9.65
N MET A 193 16.88 -7.06 -9.24
CA MET A 193 15.51 -6.66 -9.55
C MET A 193 15.26 -6.36 -11.04
N ILE A 194 16.30 -6.32 -11.88
CA ILE A 194 16.22 -6.15 -13.33
C ILE A 194 17.04 -7.20 -14.12
N LEU A 195 17.58 -8.22 -13.42
CA LEU A 195 18.38 -9.26 -14.08
C LEU A 195 17.50 -10.25 -14.87
N TYR A 196 18.14 -10.91 -15.82
CA TYR A 196 17.56 -11.98 -16.65
C TYR A 196 16.41 -11.55 -17.56
N GLY A 197 16.33 -10.27 -17.93
CA GLY A 197 15.25 -9.77 -18.80
C GLY A 197 13.89 -9.61 -18.13
N GLU A 198 13.82 -9.78 -16.81
CA GLU A 198 12.62 -9.56 -16.01
C GLU A 198 12.68 -8.19 -15.33
N ASP A 199 11.68 -7.36 -15.58
CA ASP A 199 11.45 -6.10 -14.87
C ASP A 199 10.63 -6.37 -13.61
N ARG A 200 11.29 -6.58 -12.48
CA ARG A 200 10.66 -6.81 -11.18
C ARG A 200 10.39 -5.52 -10.41
N ILE A 201 11.11 -4.45 -10.76
CA ILE A 201 10.97 -3.18 -10.04
C ILE A 201 9.67 -2.44 -10.40
N THR A 202 9.22 -2.49 -11.65
CA THR A 202 7.99 -1.81 -12.07
C THR A 202 6.74 -2.36 -11.35
N PRO A 203 6.50 -3.69 -11.25
CA PRO A 203 5.43 -4.22 -10.40
C PRO A 203 5.57 -3.83 -8.94
N ALA A 204 6.78 -3.84 -8.37
CA ALA A 204 7.00 -3.40 -6.99
C ALA A 204 6.62 -1.93 -6.79
N LYS A 205 7.00 -1.04 -7.72
CA LYS A 205 6.59 0.38 -7.72
C LYS A 205 5.07 0.53 -7.80
N LYS A 206 4.41 -0.17 -8.72
CA LYS A 206 2.95 -0.12 -8.88
C LYS A 206 2.23 -0.52 -7.59
N VAL A 207 2.67 -1.59 -6.94
CA VAL A 207 2.10 -2.03 -5.67
C VAL A 207 2.35 -1.02 -4.56
N ALA A 208 3.55 -0.47 -4.47
CA ALA A 208 3.89 0.58 -3.50
C ALA A 208 3.01 1.83 -3.68
N MET A 209 2.82 2.27 -4.92
CA MET A 209 1.94 3.40 -5.26
C MET A 209 0.48 3.12 -4.94
N ALA A 210 0.00 1.93 -5.26
CA ALA A 210 -1.36 1.51 -4.96
C ALA A 210 -1.62 1.44 -3.45
N LEU A 211 -0.69 0.88 -2.68
CA LEU A 211 -0.79 0.81 -1.22
C LEU A 211 -0.74 2.21 -0.59
N ALA A 212 0.13 3.09 -1.09
CA ALA A 212 0.20 4.47 -0.64
C ALA A 212 -1.12 5.22 -0.86
N GLU A 213 -1.70 5.12 -2.06
CA GLU A 213 -2.98 5.76 -2.36
C GLU A 213 -4.13 5.15 -1.55
N LEU A 214 -4.14 3.82 -1.35
CA LEU A 214 -5.12 3.13 -0.52
C LEU A 214 -5.10 3.62 0.93
N ILE A 215 -3.91 3.67 1.54
CA ILE A 215 -3.76 4.07 2.95
C ILE A 215 -4.15 5.53 3.12
N THR A 216 -3.65 6.41 2.26
CA THR A 216 -3.92 7.85 2.37
C THR A 216 -5.39 8.21 2.15
N THR A 217 -6.11 7.44 1.31
CA THR A 217 -7.51 7.73 0.98
C THR A 217 -8.51 7.02 1.89
N ARG A 218 -8.27 5.74 2.23
CA ARG A 218 -9.22 4.92 2.98
C ARG A 218 -8.91 4.78 4.46
N TYR A 219 -7.64 4.94 4.84
CA TYR A 219 -7.17 4.71 6.20
C TYR A 219 -6.34 5.89 6.73
N PRO A 220 -6.91 7.11 6.80
CA PRO A 220 -6.15 8.34 7.09
C PRO A 220 -5.49 8.36 8.48
N LYS A 221 -5.90 7.47 9.39
CA LYS A 221 -5.27 7.31 10.72
C LYS A 221 -4.08 6.34 10.71
N ASP A 222 -3.93 5.53 9.65
CA ASP A 222 -2.80 4.63 9.47
C ASP A 222 -1.63 5.41 8.85
N THR A 223 -0.41 4.97 9.11
CA THR A 223 0.79 5.59 8.51
C THR A 223 1.51 4.60 7.62
N LEU A 224 1.97 5.09 6.48
CA LEU A 224 2.86 4.37 5.58
C LEU A 224 4.13 5.18 5.41
N ASP A 225 5.25 4.58 5.76
CA ASP A 225 6.58 5.06 5.41
C ASP A 225 7.19 4.09 4.39
N ILE A 226 7.98 4.63 3.48
CA ILE A 226 8.63 3.84 2.44
C ILE A 226 10.12 4.01 2.56
N LEU A 227 10.84 2.93 2.46
CA LEU A 227 12.29 2.93 2.32
C LEU A 227 12.72 2.02 1.17
N VAL A 228 13.86 2.33 0.62
CA VAL A 228 14.54 1.48 -0.35
C VAL A 228 15.85 0.96 0.25
N PHE A 229 16.27 -0.20 -0.21
CA PHE A 229 17.53 -0.77 0.23
C PHE A 229 18.30 -1.41 -0.93
N GLY A 230 19.60 -1.19 -0.89
CA GLY A 230 20.61 -1.73 -1.79
C GLY A 230 21.85 -2.03 -0.97
N ASN A 231 23.00 -1.39 -1.23
CA ASN A 231 24.16 -1.48 -0.34
C ASN A 231 23.88 -0.88 1.05
N ASP A 232 23.12 0.20 1.08
CA ASP A 232 22.58 0.86 2.28
C ASP A 232 21.05 0.93 2.17
N ALA A 233 20.41 1.56 3.18
CA ALA A 233 18.97 1.80 3.17
C ALA A 233 18.70 3.27 3.47
N TRP A 234 17.70 3.84 2.79
CA TRP A 234 17.25 5.21 3.04
C TRP A 234 15.74 5.38 2.82
N PRO A 235 15.10 6.30 3.55
CA PRO A 235 13.69 6.57 3.36
C PRO A 235 13.48 7.37 2.07
N ILE A 236 12.34 7.15 1.42
CA ILE A 236 11.87 7.92 0.29
C ILE A 236 10.46 8.46 0.54
N ALA A 237 10.11 9.57 -0.09
CA ALA A 237 8.75 10.08 -0.03
C ALA A 237 7.84 9.33 -1.05
N ILE A 238 6.54 9.28 -0.78
CA ILE A 238 5.56 8.67 -1.69
C ILE A 238 5.62 9.27 -3.09
N LYS A 239 5.90 10.58 -3.20
CA LYS A 239 6.05 11.27 -4.49
C LYS A 239 7.23 10.77 -5.31
N ASP A 240 8.25 10.20 -4.66
CA ASP A 240 9.47 9.76 -5.33
C ASP A 240 9.32 8.34 -5.94
N LEU A 241 8.23 7.62 -5.63
CA LEU A 241 7.98 6.27 -6.13
C LEU A 241 7.99 6.15 -7.67
N PRO A 242 7.36 7.05 -8.44
CA PRO A 242 7.41 6.96 -9.90
C PRO A 242 8.84 7.03 -10.47
N TYR A 243 9.72 7.77 -9.80
CA TYR A 243 11.10 8.02 -10.22
C TYR A 243 12.10 6.96 -9.75
N LEU A 244 11.65 5.95 -9.02
CA LEU A 244 12.51 4.91 -8.46
C LEU A 244 13.21 4.12 -9.56
N LYS A 245 14.53 4.07 -9.50
CA LYS A 245 15.39 3.28 -10.39
C LYS A 245 16.15 2.24 -9.60
N VAL A 246 16.42 1.11 -10.26
CA VAL A 246 17.36 0.10 -9.77
C VAL A 246 18.77 0.62 -9.99
N GLY A 247 19.63 0.42 -8.99
CA GLY A 247 21.03 0.78 -9.09
C GLY A 247 21.95 -0.45 -9.15
N PRO A 248 23.24 -0.24 -9.35
CA PRO A 248 24.27 -1.30 -9.34
C PRO A 248 24.57 -1.73 -7.89
N TYR A 249 23.51 -1.99 -7.10
CA TYR A 249 23.61 -2.30 -5.69
C TYR A 249 23.53 -3.79 -5.42
N HIS A 250 24.19 -4.21 -4.34
CA HIS A 250 23.94 -5.48 -3.69
C HIS A 250 22.77 -5.35 -2.70
N THR A 251 22.28 -6.45 -2.18
CA THR A 251 21.11 -6.49 -1.29
C THR A 251 21.54 -6.52 0.17
N ASN A 252 21.46 -5.40 0.88
CA ASN A 252 21.71 -5.29 2.32
C ASN A 252 20.39 -5.30 3.11
N THR A 253 19.80 -6.45 3.25
CA THR A 253 18.55 -6.65 4.00
C THR A 253 18.68 -6.22 5.47
N VAL A 254 19.87 -6.38 6.07
CA VAL A 254 20.14 -5.98 7.45
C VAL A 254 20.01 -4.47 7.63
N ALA A 255 20.59 -3.68 6.73
CA ALA A 255 20.46 -2.21 6.78
C ALA A 255 19.00 -1.77 6.60
N GLY A 256 18.28 -2.40 5.66
CA GLY A 256 16.85 -2.14 5.45
C GLY A 256 16.02 -2.40 6.70
N LEU A 257 16.18 -3.57 7.32
CA LEU A 257 15.45 -3.96 8.53
C LEU A 257 15.80 -3.05 9.73
N GLN A 258 17.07 -2.71 9.90
CA GLN A 258 17.50 -1.79 10.96
C GLN A 258 16.78 -0.45 10.82
N LEU A 259 16.82 0.15 9.63
CA LEU A 259 16.15 1.42 9.36
C LEU A 259 14.63 1.32 9.57
N ALA A 260 13.99 0.25 9.07
CA ALA A 260 12.56 0.03 9.23
C ALA A 260 12.14 -0.04 10.70
N MET A 261 12.88 -0.79 11.51
CA MET A 261 12.61 -0.89 12.95
C MET A 261 12.81 0.45 13.65
N ASP A 262 13.85 1.22 13.29
CA ASP A 262 14.10 2.53 13.86
C ASP A 262 13.02 3.55 13.51
N MET A 263 12.50 3.50 12.28
CA MET A 263 11.35 4.31 11.86
C MET A 263 10.08 3.93 12.66
N LEU A 264 9.79 2.64 12.81
CA LEU A 264 8.61 2.17 13.54
C LEU A 264 8.69 2.43 15.04
N ARG A 265 9.87 2.40 15.65
CA ARG A 265 10.05 2.73 17.08
C ARG A 265 9.60 4.17 17.40
N ARG A 266 9.76 5.10 16.48
CA ARG A 266 9.36 6.52 16.63
C ARG A 266 7.86 6.73 16.46
N LYS A 267 7.11 5.75 15.94
CA LYS A 267 5.65 5.85 15.74
C LYS A 267 4.92 5.56 17.05
N ARG A 268 3.86 6.32 17.29
CA ARG A 268 2.99 6.15 18.48
C ARG A 268 2.00 5.01 18.36
N ASN A 269 1.68 4.59 17.13
CA ASN A 269 0.70 3.52 16.87
C ASN A 269 1.18 2.21 17.49
N THR A 270 0.26 1.52 18.15
CA THR A 270 0.54 0.25 18.84
C THR A 270 0.80 -0.88 17.85
N ASN A 271 0.04 -0.90 16.74
CA ASN A 271 0.20 -1.91 15.71
C ASN A 271 1.25 -1.45 14.71
N LYS A 272 2.25 -2.29 14.51
CA LYS A 272 3.39 -2.01 13.64
C LYS A 272 3.65 -3.21 12.75
N GLN A 273 4.05 -2.98 11.50
CA GLN A 273 4.43 -4.05 10.59
C GLN A 273 5.46 -3.58 9.57
N ILE A 274 6.18 -4.53 9.02
CA ILE A 274 7.09 -4.33 7.90
C ILE A 274 6.60 -5.17 6.73
N PHE A 275 6.47 -4.56 5.57
CA PHE A 275 6.32 -5.22 4.29
C PHE A 275 7.62 -5.12 3.53
N MET A 276 8.14 -6.23 3.06
CA MET A 276 9.39 -6.30 2.32
C MET A 276 9.15 -6.91 0.94
N ILE A 277 9.44 -6.16 -0.09
CA ILE A 277 9.41 -6.62 -1.49
C ILE A 277 10.84 -6.82 -1.94
N THR A 278 11.21 -8.04 -2.31
CA THR A 278 12.58 -8.43 -2.67
C THR A 278 12.58 -9.63 -3.60
N ASP A 279 13.66 -9.86 -4.29
CA ASP A 279 13.92 -11.13 -4.98
C ASP A 279 14.55 -12.18 -4.05
N GLY A 280 14.90 -11.80 -2.82
CA GLY A 280 15.20 -12.70 -1.71
C GLY A 280 16.67 -12.98 -1.41
N LYS A 281 17.63 -12.52 -2.20
CA LYS A 281 19.05 -12.83 -1.99
C LYS A 281 19.81 -11.74 -1.21
N PRO A 282 20.01 -11.85 0.11
CA PRO A 282 20.90 -10.94 0.82
C PRO A 282 22.35 -11.22 0.40
N SER A 283 23.05 -10.18 -0.04
CA SER A 283 24.40 -10.29 -0.62
C SER A 283 25.40 -9.23 -0.14
N CYS A 284 24.99 -8.38 0.80
CA CYS A 284 25.83 -7.30 1.31
C CYS A 284 25.58 -7.02 2.78
N LEU A 285 26.65 -6.66 3.51
CA LEU A 285 26.61 -6.14 4.87
C LEU A 285 27.56 -4.96 5.00
N ARG A 286 27.18 -3.96 5.77
CA ARG A 286 28.07 -2.91 6.21
C ARG A 286 28.78 -3.36 7.50
N MET A 287 30.11 -3.38 7.46
CA MET A 287 30.94 -3.77 8.59
C MET A 287 31.17 -2.57 9.54
N PRO A 288 31.56 -2.81 10.81
CA PRO A 288 31.81 -1.72 11.78
C PRO A 288 32.89 -0.72 11.36
N ASP A 289 33.84 -1.15 10.53
CA ASP A 289 34.89 -0.29 9.94
C ASP A 289 34.37 0.59 8.78
N GLY A 290 33.08 0.48 8.44
CA GLY A 290 32.45 1.21 7.34
C GLY A 290 32.59 0.56 5.97
N GLN A 291 33.35 -0.52 5.84
CA GLN A 291 33.49 -1.26 4.59
C GLN A 291 32.28 -2.16 4.33
N TYR A 292 32.09 -2.51 3.04
CA TYR A 292 31.02 -3.43 2.66
C TYR A 292 31.59 -4.83 2.43
N TYR A 293 31.11 -5.79 3.21
CA TYR A 293 31.27 -7.20 2.93
C TYR A 293 30.23 -7.62 1.90
N LYS A 294 30.69 -8.13 0.74
CA LYS A 294 29.83 -8.48 -0.40
C LYS A 294 30.08 -9.92 -0.82
N ASN A 295 29.00 -10.63 -1.11
CA ASN A 295 29.06 -11.97 -1.70
C ASN A 295 28.11 -12.04 -2.92
N SER A 296 28.68 -12.23 -4.10
CA SER A 296 27.91 -12.41 -5.34
C SER A 296 27.52 -13.86 -5.61
N ASN A 297 28.21 -14.82 -4.96
CA ASN A 297 28.03 -16.25 -5.20
C ASN A 297 27.19 -16.92 -4.12
N GLY A 298 25.96 -17.31 -4.48
CA GLY A 298 25.06 -18.04 -3.57
C GLY A 298 24.65 -17.27 -2.31
N LEU A 299 24.12 -17.97 -1.34
CA LEU A 299 23.80 -17.45 -0.01
C LEU A 299 25.03 -17.58 0.89
N ASP A 300 25.44 -16.49 1.50
CA ASP A 300 26.53 -16.45 2.46
C ASP A 300 26.01 -16.66 3.87
N GLN A 301 26.53 -17.65 4.59
CA GLN A 301 26.05 -18.00 5.93
C GLN A 301 26.15 -16.84 6.92
N PHE A 302 27.24 -16.06 6.86
CA PHE A 302 27.44 -14.93 7.76
C PHE A 302 26.39 -13.83 7.53
N ILE A 303 26.08 -13.52 6.26
CA ILE A 303 25.04 -12.56 5.90
C ILE A 303 23.66 -13.07 6.34
N VAL A 304 23.36 -14.33 6.06
CA VAL A 304 22.11 -15.00 6.40
C VAL A 304 21.85 -15.00 7.91
N GLU A 305 22.85 -15.36 8.72
CA GLU A 305 22.74 -15.33 10.18
C GLU A 305 22.43 -13.90 10.71
N LYS A 306 23.04 -12.87 10.13
CA LYS A 306 22.73 -11.49 10.47
C LYS A 306 21.28 -11.12 10.13
N CYS A 307 20.77 -11.59 8.99
CA CYS A 307 19.36 -11.37 8.63
C CYS A 307 18.41 -12.07 9.62
N TYR A 308 18.70 -13.31 10.04
CA TYR A 308 17.89 -14.03 11.03
C TYR A 308 17.91 -13.34 12.40
N ASN A 309 19.08 -12.81 12.80
CA ASN A 309 19.19 -12.04 14.03
C ASN A 309 18.32 -10.77 13.99
N MET A 310 18.28 -10.05 12.85
CA MET A 310 17.40 -8.89 12.67
C MET A 310 15.92 -9.28 12.68
N ALA A 311 15.55 -10.38 12.03
CA ALA A 311 14.19 -10.92 12.06
C ALA A 311 13.75 -11.26 13.49
N SER A 312 14.63 -11.87 14.28
CA SER A 312 14.38 -12.18 15.71
C SER A 312 14.27 -10.90 16.57
N GLN A 313 15.05 -9.86 16.26
CA GLN A 313 14.93 -8.55 16.94
C GLN A 313 13.57 -7.89 16.64
N ALA A 314 13.15 -7.89 15.38
CA ALA A 314 11.83 -7.36 15.00
C ALA A 314 10.70 -8.13 15.73
N ARG A 315 10.81 -9.45 15.86
CA ARG A 315 9.87 -10.26 16.66
C ARG A 315 9.81 -9.83 18.12
N LYS A 316 10.98 -9.60 18.77
CA LYS A 316 11.05 -9.13 20.16
C LYS A 316 10.38 -7.75 20.33
N LEU A 317 10.36 -6.93 19.29
CA LEU A 317 9.68 -5.65 19.24
C LEU A 317 8.20 -5.75 18.85
N HIS A 318 7.68 -6.97 18.70
CA HIS A 318 6.31 -7.23 18.20
C HIS A 318 6.01 -6.61 16.83
N ILE A 319 7.03 -6.58 15.95
CA ILE A 319 6.92 -6.09 14.58
C ILE A 319 6.94 -7.31 13.64
N PRO A 320 5.78 -7.78 13.14
CA PRO A 320 5.74 -8.83 12.14
C PRO A 320 6.32 -8.31 10.82
N ILE A 321 7.06 -9.19 10.14
CA ILE A 321 7.58 -8.95 8.79
C ILE A 321 6.80 -9.84 7.83
N THR A 322 6.22 -9.25 6.81
CA THR A 322 5.66 -9.97 5.68
C THR A 322 6.57 -9.78 4.47
N THR A 323 7.14 -10.87 3.99
CA THR A 323 8.03 -10.87 2.83
C THR A 323 7.26 -11.25 1.58
N PHE A 324 7.30 -10.40 0.57
CA PHE A 324 6.78 -10.64 -0.77
C PHE A 324 7.95 -10.92 -1.69
N MET A 325 8.15 -12.20 -1.98
CA MET A 325 9.26 -12.67 -2.79
C MET A 325 8.82 -12.81 -4.24
N ILE A 326 9.50 -12.09 -5.14
CA ILE A 326 9.16 -12.07 -6.57
C ILE A 326 9.92 -13.15 -7.36
N ALA A 327 10.95 -13.77 -6.77
CA ALA A 327 11.73 -14.84 -7.41
C ALA A 327 11.25 -16.24 -6.98
N GLN A 328 11.43 -17.22 -7.87
CA GLN A 328 11.08 -18.64 -7.61
C GLN A 328 12.32 -19.55 -7.54
N ASP A 329 13.41 -19.06 -6.96
CA ASP A 329 14.61 -19.87 -6.73
C ASP A 329 14.46 -20.73 -5.46
N PRO A 330 14.62 -22.07 -5.53
CA PRO A 330 14.45 -22.96 -4.38
C PRO A 330 15.37 -22.63 -3.19
N TYR A 331 16.61 -22.22 -3.44
CA TYR A 331 17.55 -21.85 -2.37
C TYR A 331 17.12 -20.57 -1.65
N LEU A 332 16.66 -19.59 -2.40
CA LEU A 332 16.12 -18.34 -1.84
C LEU A 332 14.81 -18.59 -1.09
N MET A 333 13.97 -19.49 -1.58
CA MET A 333 12.76 -19.91 -0.86
C MET A 333 13.05 -20.53 0.49
N GLN A 334 14.12 -21.33 0.61
CA GLN A 334 14.54 -21.87 1.90
C GLN A 334 14.97 -20.76 2.86
N PHE A 335 15.83 -19.84 2.39
CA PHE A 335 16.24 -18.67 3.19
C PHE A 335 15.04 -17.89 3.69
N VAL A 336 14.10 -17.52 2.81
CA VAL A 336 12.91 -16.74 3.19
C VAL A 336 12.02 -17.51 4.17
N ARG A 337 11.93 -18.84 4.06
CA ARG A 337 11.19 -19.68 5.02
C ARG A 337 11.80 -19.61 6.41
N GLU A 338 13.11 -19.78 6.53
CA GLU A 338 13.82 -19.71 7.80
C GLU A 338 13.79 -18.31 8.42
N PHE A 339 13.95 -17.27 7.58
CA PHE A 339 13.79 -15.86 7.97
C PHE A 339 12.39 -15.58 8.54
N THR A 340 11.36 -16.10 7.85
CA THR A 340 9.96 -15.96 8.28
C THR A 340 9.70 -16.69 9.59
N GLN A 341 10.28 -17.88 9.81
CA GLN A 341 10.20 -18.61 11.08
C GLN A 341 10.87 -17.84 12.21
N ALA A 342 12.04 -17.24 11.98
CA ALA A 342 12.75 -16.43 12.98
C ALA A 342 11.92 -15.22 13.45
N ASN A 343 11.19 -14.58 12.56
CA ASN A 343 10.31 -13.45 12.88
C ASN A 343 8.91 -13.87 13.36
N GLN A 344 8.45 -15.09 13.04
CA GLN A 344 7.05 -15.54 13.11
C GLN A 344 6.11 -14.66 12.25
N GLY A 345 6.62 -14.15 11.15
CA GLY A 345 5.91 -13.36 10.17
C GLY A 345 5.24 -14.21 9.10
N LYS A 346 5.19 -13.69 7.88
CA LYS A 346 4.63 -14.37 6.71
C LYS A 346 5.55 -14.22 5.52
N ALA A 347 5.48 -15.19 4.60
CA ALA A 347 6.11 -15.08 3.29
C ALA A 347 5.11 -15.45 2.20
N PHE A 348 5.06 -14.64 1.17
CA PHE A 348 4.29 -14.89 -0.04
C PHE A 348 5.27 -15.00 -1.21
N TYR A 349 5.12 -16.10 -1.94
CA TYR A 349 5.90 -16.36 -3.15
C TYR A 349 4.98 -16.08 -4.33
N THR A 350 5.26 -15.04 -5.06
CA THR A 350 4.38 -14.59 -6.15
C THR A 350 5.20 -14.30 -7.39
N GLY A 351 4.61 -14.54 -8.57
CA GLY A 351 5.10 -13.92 -9.78
C GLY A 351 4.74 -12.43 -9.82
N LEU A 352 5.05 -11.78 -10.91
CA LEU A 352 4.75 -10.35 -11.12
C LEU A 352 3.24 -10.06 -11.08
N GLN A 353 2.41 -11.07 -11.39
CA GLN A 353 0.95 -11.00 -11.30
C GLN A 353 0.50 -11.52 -9.92
N GLY A 354 -0.39 -10.79 -9.25
CA GLY A 354 -0.95 -11.18 -7.94
C GLY A 354 -0.26 -10.58 -6.71
N LEU A 355 0.91 -9.96 -6.86
CA LEU A 355 1.64 -9.31 -5.76
C LEU A 355 0.76 -8.30 -5.00
N GLY A 356 -0.01 -7.49 -5.72
CA GLY A 356 -0.88 -6.47 -5.11
C GLY A 356 -2.01 -7.07 -4.28
N GLU A 357 -2.67 -8.12 -4.78
CA GLU A 357 -3.75 -8.80 -4.04
C GLU A 357 -3.25 -9.37 -2.73
N MET A 358 -2.10 -10.04 -2.74
CA MET A 358 -1.49 -10.62 -1.55
C MET A 358 -1.10 -9.56 -0.52
N ILE A 359 -0.53 -8.45 -0.95
CA ILE A 359 -0.17 -7.33 -0.05
C ILE A 359 -1.42 -6.73 0.57
N PHE A 360 -2.47 -6.52 -0.21
CA PHE A 360 -3.72 -5.97 0.29
C PHE A 360 -4.40 -6.90 1.30
N GLU A 361 -4.51 -8.19 0.97
CA GLU A 361 -5.11 -9.17 1.88
C GLU A 361 -4.36 -9.24 3.20
N ASP A 362 -3.03 -9.26 3.16
CA ASP A 362 -2.23 -9.29 4.37
C ASP A 362 -2.37 -7.98 5.18
N TYR A 363 -2.38 -6.82 4.51
CA TYR A 363 -2.60 -5.54 5.15
C TYR A 363 -3.96 -5.49 5.87
N ASP A 364 -5.03 -5.88 5.19
CA ASP A 364 -6.39 -5.88 5.75
C ASP A 364 -6.53 -6.90 6.90
N GLN A 365 -5.93 -8.09 6.77
CA GLN A 365 -5.90 -9.10 7.82
C GLN A 365 -5.13 -8.62 9.06
N ASN A 366 -3.96 -8.03 8.89
CA ASN A 366 -3.12 -7.56 10.00
C ASN A 366 -3.76 -6.37 10.70
N ARG A 367 -4.45 -5.51 9.96
CA ARG A 367 -5.23 -4.41 10.51
C ARG A 367 -6.40 -4.87 11.36
N LYS A 368 -7.01 -6.00 11.02
CA LYS A 368 -8.14 -6.61 11.76
C LYS A 368 -7.70 -7.50 12.94
N LYS A 369 -6.44 -7.95 12.96
CA LYS A 369 -5.91 -8.75 14.08
C LYS A 369 -5.70 -7.86 15.28
N ARG A 370 -6.29 -8.28 16.41
CA ARG A 370 -5.91 -7.74 17.73
C ARG A 370 -4.52 -8.27 18.09
N LEU A 371 -3.65 -7.38 18.49
CA LEU A 371 -2.60 -7.77 19.41
C LEU A 371 -3.29 -8.15 20.72
N LYS A 372 -3.27 -9.46 21.04
CA LYS A 372 -3.56 -9.90 22.41
C LYS A 372 -2.42 -9.34 23.25
N GLY A 373 -2.72 -8.34 24.09
CA GLY A 373 -1.86 -7.91 25.15
C GLY A 373 -1.73 -9.00 26.19
#